data_ed91c513b29e876d5572d609d31c02c9
#
_entry.id   ed91c513b29e876d5572d609d31c02c9
#
_cell.length_a   1.000
_cell.length_b   1.000
_cell.length_c   1.000
_cell.angle_alpha   90.00
_cell.angle_beta   90.00
_cell.angle_gamma   90.00
#
_symmetry.space_group_name_H-M   'P 1'
#
loop_
_entity.id
_entity.type
_entity.pdbx_description
1 polymer ?
#
loop_
_entity_poly.entity_id
_entity_poly.type
_entity_poly.pdbx_seq_one_letter_code
_entity_poly.pdbx_strand_id
1 'polypeptide(L)'
;MLDVIKSLGFEYVAANPGSSYRSLHESTINYGGNRNPELLTCLHEEASVAMAHGYFKIEGKPMAVYAYGSVGLQHASMAVYSAFCDRVPVVLFVGNDTDAMKRSSRTDISHSAQDVAAIVRDFTKWDDAPASYGHFAESAVRAYKVAMTPPTMPVVLSVDKYLQELPMPEGANPRI
;
A
#
# COMPACT_ATOMS: atom_id res chain seq x y z
N MET A 1 -9.09 -8.14 0.60
CA MET A 1 -8.09 -7.10 0.87
C MET A 1 -8.71 -5.83 1.44
N LEU A 2 -9.66 -5.21 0.76
CA LEU A 2 -10.25 -3.95 1.24
C LEU A 2 -10.88 -4.07 2.63
N ASP A 3 -11.58 -5.16 2.94
CA ASP A 3 -12.19 -5.34 4.27
C ASP A 3 -11.15 -5.35 5.40
N VAL A 4 -9.96 -5.91 5.13
CA VAL A 4 -8.83 -5.84 6.07
C VAL A 4 -8.38 -4.38 6.24
N ILE A 5 -8.22 -3.62 5.14
CA ILE A 5 -7.83 -2.21 5.21
C ILE A 5 -8.88 -1.40 5.97
N LYS A 6 -10.18 -1.65 5.74
CA LYS A 6 -11.26 -1.03 6.50
C LYS A 6 -11.19 -1.32 7.99
N SER A 7 -10.86 -2.56 8.36
CA SER A 7 -10.75 -2.95 9.77
C SER A 7 -9.62 -2.25 10.52
N LEU A 8 -8.61 -1.75 9.79
CA LEU A 8 -7.51 -0.98 10.37
C LEU A 8 -7.88 0.47 10.72
N GLY A 9 -9.08 0.91 10.32
CA GLY A 9 -9.62 2.22 10.71
C GLY A 9 -9.02 3.42 10.00
N PHE A 10 -8.43 3.23 8.82
CA PHE A 10 -8.02 4.37 7.99
C PHE A 10 -9.24 5.19 7.56
N GLU A 11 -9.21 6.50 7.78
CA GLU A 11 -10.23 7.43 7.29
C GLU A 11 -10.02 7.74 5.81
N TYR A 12 -8.78 7.85 5.39
CA TYR A 12 -8.39 8.22 4.03
C TYR A 12 -7.29 7.30 3.48
N VAL A 13 -7.27 7.20 2.16
CA VAL A 13 -6.15 6.68 1.39
C VAL A 13 -5.78 7.68 0.30
N ALA A 14 -4.54 8.14 0.30
CA ALA A 14 -4.02 9.02 -0.75
C ALA A 14 -3.43 8.18 -1.89
N ALA A 15 -3.74 8.53 -3.14
CA ALA A 15 -3.32 7.73 -4.28
C ALA A 15 -3.10 8.58 -5.55
N ASN A 16 -1.98 8.34 -6.25
CA ASN A 16 -1.88 8.68 -7.66
C ASN A 16 -2.28 7.44 -8.47
N PRO A 17 -3.42 7.44 -9.20
CA PRO A 17 -3.97 6.25 -9.82
C PRO A 17 -2.98 5.51 -10.73
N GLY A 18 -2.90 4.19 -10.58
CA GLY A 18 -1.97 3.35 -11.34
C GLY A 18 -2.46 1.92 -11.53
N SER A 19 -2.09 1.31 -12.65
CA SER A 19 -2.62 0.00 -13.06
C SER A 19 -2.13 -1.18 -12.21
N SER A 20 -1.02 -1.05 -11.49
CA SER A 20 -0.49 -2.14 -10.67
C SER A 20 -1.30 -2.39 -9.39
N TYR A 21 -2.17 -1.47 -9.00
CA TYR A 21 -3.10 -1.65 -7.88
C TYR A 21 -4.56 -1.35 -8.27
N ARG A 22 -4.89 -1.48 -9.55
CA ARG A 22 -6.23 -1.15 -10.06
C ARG A 22 -7.35 -1.88 -9.34
N SER A 23 -7.16 -3.17 -9.00
CA SER A 23 -8.22 -3.94 -8.35
C SER A 23 -8.47 -3.50 -6.92
N LEU A 24 -7.42 -3.07 -6.21
CA LEU A 24 -7.56 -2.46 -4.90
C LEU A 24 -8.24 -1.08 -4.98
N HIS A 25 -7.88 -0.28 -5.99
CA HIS A 25 -8.55 0.99 -6.30
C HIS A 25 -10.04 0.78 -6.61
N GLU A 26 -10.36 -0.11 -7.56
CA GLU A 26 -11.74 -0.46 -7.91
C GLU A 26 -12.55 -0.97 -6.71
N SER A 27 -11.94 -1.82 -5.89
CA SER A 27 -12.57 -2.30 -4.67
C SER A 27 -12.87 -1.15 -3.71
N THR A 28 -11.98 -0.20 -3.56
CA THR A 28 -12.18 0.96 -2.66
C THR A 28 -13.36 1.81 -3.13
N ILE A 29 -13.45 2.09 -4.43
CA ILE A 29 -14.51 2.94 -5.00
C ILE A 29 -15.84 2.18 -5.06
N ASN A 30 -15.86 1.04 -5.75
CA ASN A 30 -17.11 0.36 -6.12
C ASN A 30 -17.64 -0.54 -4.99
N TYR A 31 -16.83 -1.46 -4.48
CA TYR A 31 -17.23 -2.36 -3.39
C TYR A 31 -17.29 -1.63 -2.04
N GLY A 32 -16.29 -0.80 -1.75
CA GLY A 32 -16.17 -0.05 -0.50
C GLY A 32 -17.05 1.18 -0.41
N GLY A 33 -17.61 1.63 -1.54
CA GLY A 33 -18.42 2.84 -1.63
C GLY A 33 -17.64 4.12 -1.37
N ASN A 34 -16.34 4.10 -1.56
CA ASN A 34 -15.40 5.19 -1.28
C ASN A 34 -15.54 5.77 0.14
N ARG A 35 -15.64 4.90 1.14
CA ARG A 35 -15.82 5.29 2.55
C ARG A 35 -15.00 4.39 3.46
N ASN A 36 -14.27 5.00 4.37
CA ASN A 36 -13.48 4.34 5.41
C ASN A 36 -12.61 3.18 4.89
N PRO A 37 -11.64 3.46 4.03
CA PRO A 37 -11.09 4.78 3.70
C PRO A 37 -11.78 5.45 2.51
N GLU A 38 -11.80 6.79 2.50
CA GLU A 38 -12.09 7.58 1.32
C GLU A 38 -10.80 7.75 0.50
N LEU A 39 -10.86 7.47 -0.80
CA LEU A 39 -9.73 7.63 -1.70
C LEU A 39 -9.63 9.08 -2.15
N LEU A 40 -8.48 9.68 -1.87
CA LEU A 40 -8.11 11.03 -2.27
C LEU A 40 -7.13 10.94 -3.45
N THR A 41 -7.58 11.40 -4.62
CA THR A 41 -6.74 11.39 -5.82
C THR A 41 -5.69 12.48 -5.75
N CYS A 42 -4.44 12.09 -5.88
CA CYS A 42 -3.27 12.96 -5.98
C CYS A 42 -2.68 12.94 -7.39
N LEU A 43 -1.96 13.98 -7.75
CA LEU A 43 -1.33 14.10 -9.07
C LEU A 43 0.07 13.45 -9.13
N HIS A 44 0.62 13.06 -7.97
CA HIS A 44 1.96 12.50 -7.85
C HIS A 44 2.09 11.69 -6.56
N GLU A 45 2.88 10.63 -6.57
CA GLU A 45 3.03 9.76 -5.39
C GLU A 45 3.73 10.46 -4.22
N GLU A 46 4.66 11.36 -4.51
CA GLU A 46 5.27 12.19 -3.48
C GLU A 46 4.22 13.03 -2.74
N ALA A 47 3.28 13.62 -3.49
CA ALA A 47 2.16 14.38 -2.89
C ALA A 47 1.26 13.49 -2.04
N SER A 48 1.03 12.23 -2.45
CA SER A 48 0.24 11.26 -1.69
C SER A 48 0.88 10.96 -0.33
N VAL A 49 2.19 10.71 -0.31
CA VAL A 49 2.93 10.44 0.93
C VAL A 49 3.04 11.70 1.79
N ALA A 50 3.29 12.87 1.18
CA ALA A 50 3.35 14.14 1.90
C ALA A 50 1.99 14.50 2.55
N MET A 51 0.87 14.18 1.89
CA MET A 51 -0.47 14.34 2.46
C MET A 51 -0.64 13.43 3.69
N ALA A 52 -0.28 12.15 3.59
CA ALA A 52 -0.33 11.21 4.71
C ALA A 52 0.56 11.66 5.89
N HIS A 53 1.74 12.19 5.58
CA HIS A 53 2.68 12.75 6.55
C HIS A 53 2.04 13.94 7.30
N GLY A 54 1.51 14.91 6.57
CA GLY A 54 0.85 16.08 7.16
C GLY A 54 -0.39 15.72 7.97
N TYR A 55 -1.21 14.80 7.46
CA TYR A 55 -2.40 14.32 8.15
C TYR A 55 -2.07 13.74 9.53
N PHE A 56 -1.07 12.85 9.61
CA PHE A 56 -0.66 12.30 10.90
C PHE A 56 -0.19 13.36 11.90
N LYS A 57 0.54 14.38 11.43
CA LYS A 57 1.04 15.47 12.31
C LYS A 57 -0.08 16.30 12.94
N ILE A 58 -1.24 16.34 12.31
CA ILE A 58 -2.41 17.12 12.80
C ILE A 58 -3.38 16.21 13.56
N GLU A 59 -3.75 15.06 12.97
CA GLU A 59 -4.79 14.18 13.51
C GLU A 59 -4.27 13.10 14.47
N GLY A 60 -2.97 12.81 14.43
CA GLY A 60 -2.38 11.71 15.20
C GLY A 60 -2.79 10.32 14.71
N LYS A 61 -3.47 10.22 13.56
CA LYS A 61 -3.92 8.99 12.93
C LYS A 61 -3.12 8.71 11.65
N PRO A 62 -2.75 7.46 11.35
CA PRO A 62 -2.08 7.15 10.10
C PRO A 62 -3.04 7.23 8.93
N MET A 63 -2.53 7.63 7.77
CA MET A 63 -3.22 7.54 6.49
C MET A 63 -2.55 6.45 5.64
N ALA A 64 -3.36 5.69 4.91
CA ALA A 64 -2.85 4.76 3.92
C ALA A 64 -2.44 5.48 2.63
N VAL A 65 -1.51 4.91 1.91
CA VAL A 65 -1.11 5.38 0.57
C VAL A 65 -1.14 4.21 -0.39
N TYR A 66 -1.79 4.37 -1.54
CA TYR A 66 -1.63 3.46 -2.66
C TYR A 66 -0.63 4.06 -3.65
N ALA A 67 0.38 3.29 -4.00
CA ALA A 67 1.41 3.70 -4.94
C ALA A 67 1.56 2.70 -6.09
N TYR A 68 1.84 3.21 -7.27
CA TYR A 68 2.22 2.40 -8.41
C TYR A 68 3.56 1.70 -8.12
N GLY A 69 3.83 0.58 -8.78
CA GLY A 69 5.00 -0.27 -8.58
C GLY A 69 6.34 0.48 -8.50
N SER A 70 7.32 0.09 -9.30
CA SER A 70 8.66 0.67 -9.17
C SER A 70 8.69 2.19 -9.38
N VAL A 71 8.05 2.70 -10.44
CA VAL A 71 8.09 4.12 -10.79
C VAL A 71 7.40 4.98 -9.74
N GLY A 72 6.25 4.55 -9.23
CA GLY A 72 5.52 5.31 -8.21
C GLY A 72 6.27 5.34 -6.87
N LEU A 73 6.87 4.22 -6.48
CA LEU A 73 7.66 4.20 -5.24
C LEU A 73 8.94 5.01 -5.36
N GLN A 74 9.57 5.05 -6.55
CA GLN A 74 10.70 5.93 -6.81
C GLN A 74 10.30 7.41 -6.67
N HIS A 75 9.13 7.79 -7.22
CA HIS A 75 8.61 9.15 -7.09
C HIS A 75 8.23 9.50 -5.64
N ALA A 76 7.76 8.53 -4.86
CA ALA A 76 7.42 8.72 -3.45
C ALA A 76 8.63 8.77 -2.52
N SER A 77 9.80 8.31 -2.97
CA SER A 77 10.90 7.95 -2.07
C SER A 77 11.38 9.10 -1.20
N MET A 78 11.43 10.33 -1.72
CA MET A 78 11.85 11.49 -0.93
C MET A 78 10.84 11.83 0.17
N ALA A 79 9.55 11.73 -0.11
CA ALA A 79 8.51 11.96 0.91
C ALA A 79 8.48 10.84 1.97
N VAL A 80 8.76 9.59 1.57
CA VAL A 80 8.94 8.47 2.51
C VAL A 80 10.15 8.72 3.41
N TYR A 81 11.28 9.18 2.86
CA TYR A 81 12.45 9.57 3.64
C TYR A 81 12.13 10.71 4.63
N SER A 82 11.38 11.72 4.21
CA SER A 82 10.94 12.80 5.08
C SER A 82 10.06 12.30 6.24
N ALA A 83 9.12 11.39 5.95
CA ALA A 83 8.28 10.78 6.98
C ALA A 83 9.11 9.90 7.95
N PHE A 84 10.12 9.21 7.44
CA PHE A 84 11.07 8.44 8.26
C PHE A 84 11.85 9.35 9.22
N CYS A 85 12.41 10.46 8.74
CA CYS A 85 13.13 11.44 9.55
C CYS A 85 12.24 12.03 10.66
N ASP A 86 11.00 12.34 10.33
CA ASP A 86 10.01 12.93 11.24
C ASP A 86 9.31 11.90 12.15
N ARG A 87 9.65 10.62 12.01
CA ARG A 87 9.00 9.52 12.76
C ARG A 87 7.49 9.46 12.54
N VAL A 88 7.05 9.68 11.32
CA VAL A 88 5.63 9.63 10.96
C VAL A 88 5.28 8.27 10.35
N PRO A 89 4.26 7.58 10.88
CA PRO A 89 3.82 6.30 10.35
C PRO A 89 2.97 6.52 9.09
N VAL A 90 3.46 6.03 7.96
CA VAL A 90 2.71 5.94 6.70
C VAL A 90 2.65 4.48 6.31
N VAL A 91 1.47 3.97 5.98
CA VAL A 91 1.29 2.59 5.50
C VAL A 91 1.11 2.61 4.00
N LEU A 92 2.16 2.20 3.27
CA LEU A 92 2.14 2.15 1.82
C LEU A 92 1.73 0.76 1.32
N PHE A 93 0.70 0.72 0.49
CA PHE A 93 0.32 -0.45 -0.31
C PHE A 93 0.80 -0.20 -1.73
N VAL A 94 1.84 -0.92 -2.12
CA VAL A 94 2.52 -0.71 -3.41
C VAL A 94 2.14 -1.84 -4.36
N GLY A 95 1.47 -1.52 -5.44
CA GLY A 95 1.15 -2.53 -6.46
C GLY A 95 2.41 -2.98 -7.20
N ASN A 96 2.50 -4.26 -7.49
CA ASN A 96 3.62 -4.82 -8.26
C ASN A 96 3.12 -5.93 -9.19
N ASP A 97 3.94 -6.39 -10.10
CA ASP A 97 3.64 -7.44 -11.07
C ASP A 97 4.83 -8.41 -11.10
N THR A 98 4.88 -9.30 -10.13
CA THR A 98 6.02 -10.21 -9.91
C THR A 98 5.70 -11.69 -10.03
N ASP A 99 4.43 -12.09 -10.12
CA ASP A 99 4.07 -13.49 -10.27
C ASP A 99 4.65 -14.08 -11.55
N ALA A 100 5.74 -14.82 -11.42
CA ALA A 100 6.48 -15.40 -12.54
C ALA A 100 5.63 -16.36 -13.39
N MET A 101 4.60 -16.97 -12.82
CA MET A 101 3.70 -17.87 -13.54
C MET A 101 2.74 -17.13 -14.48
N LYS A 102 2.48 -15.87 -14.20
CA LYS A 102 1.55 -15.02 -14.94
C LYS A 102 2.23 -13.87 -15.67
N ARG A 103 3.53 -13.72 -15.43
CA ARG A 103 4.33 -12.66 -16.03
C ARG A 103 4.36 -12.84 -17.56
N SER A 104 3.88 -11.84 -18.27
CA SER A 104 3.99 -11.77 -19.72
C SER A 104 5.40 -11.31 -20.13
N SER A 105 5.78 -11.54 -21.41
CA SER A 105 7.03 -11.02 -21.98
C SER A 105 7.13 -9.47 -21.98
N ARG A 106 6.07 -8.78 -21.58
CA ARG A 106 6.01 -7.31 -21.49
C ARG A 106 6.14 -6.79 -20.06
N THR A 107 6.55 -7.61 -19.11
CA THR A 107 6.62 -7.23 -17.70
C THR A 107 7.58 -6.06 -17.45
N ASP A 108 8.67 -5.99 -18.20
CA ASP A 108 9.63 -4.89 -18.10
C ASP A 108 9.00 -3.52 -18.44
N ILE A 109 7.97 -3.52 -19.30
CA ILE A 109 7.21 -2.32 -19.65
C ILE A 109 6.21 -1.97 -18.54
N SER A 110 5.85 -2.92 -17.70
CA SER A 110 4.86 -2.73 -16.62
C SER A 110 5.41 -2.08 -15.35
N HIS A 111 6.63 -1.55 -15.40
CA HIS A 111 7.27 -0.87 -14.27
C HIS A 111 7.26 -1.69 -12.97
N SER A 112 7.51 -2.99 -13.08
CA SER A 112 7.65 -3.88 -11.93
C SER A 112 9.11 -4.11 -11.55
N ALA A 113 9.32 -4.41 -10.28
CA ALA A 113 10.63 -4.80 -9.77
C ALA A 113 10.47 -6.10 -8.97
N GLN A 114 11.47 -6.97 -9.01
CA GLN A 114 11.42 -8.23 -8.28
C GLN A 114 11.29 -7.98 -6.77
N ASP A 115 11.98 -6.98 -6.27
CA ASP A 115 11.89 -6.51 -4.89
C ASP A 115 11.68 -4.99 -4.90
N VAL A 116 10.44 -4.57 -5.03
CA VAL A 116 10.11 -3.16 -5.15
C VAL A 116 10.35 -2.40 -3.85
N ALA A 117 10.20 -3.03 -2.69
CA ALA A 117 10.40 -2.40 -1.39
C ALA A 117 11.87 -2.01 -1.16
N ALA A 118 12.81 -2.67 -1.84
CA ALA A 118 14.23 -2.34 -1.78
C ALA A 118 14.53 -0.87 -2.13
N ILE A 119 13.66 -0.21 -2.93
CA ILE A 119 13.81 1.20 -3.30
C ILE A 119 13.83 2.13 -2.09
N VAL A 120 13.10 1.77 -1.02
CA VAL A 120 12.91 2.61 0.18
C VAL A 120 13.27 1.89 1.49
N ARG A 121 13.81 0.68 1.42
CA ARG A 121 14.05 -0.18 2.59
C ARG A 121 14.93 0.47 3.66
N ASP A 122 15.92 1.25 3.29
CA ASP A 122 16.83 1.90 4.23
C ASP A 122 16.14 2.99 5.09
N PHE A 123 14.98 3.45 4.68
CA PHE A 123 14.21 4.48 5.36
C PHE A 123 12.74 4.09 5.57
N THR A 124 12.50 2.80 5.71
CA THR A 124 11.23 2.23 6.20
C THR A 124 11.51 1.30 7.37
N LYS A 125 10.54 1.14 8.25
CA LYS A 125 10.69 0.31 9.45
C LYS A 125 10.52 -1.17 9.16
N TRP A 126 9.72 -1.50 8.17
CA TRP A 126 9.38 -2.87 7.81
C TRP A 126 8.74 -2.92 6.42
N ASP A 127 8.95 -4.01 5.73
CA ASP A 127 8.29 -4.30 4.46
C ASP A 127 7.92 -5.79 4.36
N ASP A 128 6.92 -6.10 3.51
CA ASP A 128 6.53 -7.46 3.19
C ASP A 128 5.90 -7.55 1.80
N ALA A 129 5.88 -8.75 1.23
CA ALA A 129 5.26 -9.07 -0.05
C ALA A 129 4.36 -10.29 0.10
N PRO A 130 3.11 -10.13 0.57
CA PRO A 130 2.20 -11.23 0.81
C PRO A 130 1.87 -12.00 -0.47
N ALA A 131 1.93 -13.35 -0.39
CA ALA A 131 1.70 -14.25 -1.51
C ALA A 131 0.29 -14.89 -1.52
N SER A 132 -0.54 -14.60 -0.52
CA SER A 132 -1.92 -15.12 -0.41
C SER A 132 -2.83 -14.12 0.32
N TYR A 133 -4.14 -14.31 0.24
CA TYR A 133 -5.09 -13.47 0.97
C TYR A 133 -4.93 -13.56 2.49
N GLY A 134 -4.68 -14.75 3.02
CA GLY A 134 -4.41 -14.94 4.45
C GLY A 134 -3.13 -14.21 4.86
N HIS A 135 -2.05 -14.38 4.10
CA HIS A 135 -0.80 -13.67 4.33
C HIS A 135 -0.99 -12.15 4.24
N PHE A 136 -1.76 -11.65 3.26
CA PHE A 136 -2.06 -10.22 3.17
C PHE A 136 -2.77 -9.71 4.43
N ALA A 137 -3.75 -10.44 4.94
CA ALA A 137 -4.48 -10.03 6.14
C ALA A 137 -3.55 -9.91 7.37
N GLU A 138 -2.71 -10.91 7.59
CA GLU A 138 -1.73 -10.90 8.67
C GLU A 138 -0.70 -9.79 8.50
N SER A 139 -0.18 -9.61 7.28
CA SER A 139 0.84 -8.59 6.99
C SER A 139 0.29 -7.19 7.09
N ALA A 140 -0.95 -6.92 6.67
CA ALA A 140 -1.56 -5.61 6.79
C ALA A 140 -1.77 -5.20 8.26
N VAL A 141 -2.25 -6.12 9.09
CA VAL A 141 -2.38 -5.88 10.54
C VAL A 141 -1.01 -5.67 11.19
N ARG A 142 -0.01 -6.47 10.81
CA ARG A 142 1.37 -6.33 11.30
C ARG A 142 1.99 -5.01 10.86
N ALA A 143 1.83 -4.62 9.59
CA ALA A 143 2.32 -3.36 9.05
C ALA A 143 1.79 -2.17 9.85
N TYR A 144 0.48 -2.13 10.08
CA TYR A 144 -0.15 -1.09 10.89
C TYR A 144 0.43 -1.05 12.30
N LYS A 145 0.51 -2.20 12.97
CA LYS A 145 1.05 -2.31 14.33
C LYS A 145 2.51 -1.86 14.39
N VAL A 146 3.34 -2.30 13.43
CA VAL A 146 4.76 -1.92 13.36
C VAL A 146 4.92 -0.42 13.11
N ALA A 147 4.16 0.14 12.16
CA ALA A 147 4.19 1.57 11.86
C ALA A 147 3.87 2.42 13.10
N MET A 148 2.84 2.02 13.84
CA MET A 148 2.32 2.76 15.02
C MET A 148 3.07 2.49 16.31
N THR A 149 3.93 1.48 16.37
CA THR A 149 4.76 1.22 17.56
C THR A 149 5.96 2.17 17.58
N PRO A 150 6.22 2.92 18.66
CA PRO A 150 7.38 3.80 18.73
C PRO A 150 8.73 3.06 18.61
N PRO A 151 9.74 3.66 17.94
CA PRO A 151 9.64 4.87 17.15
C PRO A 151 8.78 4.63 15.90
N THR A 152 7.73 5.45 15.70
CA THR A 152 6.84 5.32 14.55
C THR A 152 7.56 5.66 13.25
N MET A 153 7.27 4.95 12.16
CA MET A 153 7.95 5.13 10.87
C MET A 153 7.10 4.57 9.73
N PRO A 154 7.40 4.92 8.47
CA PRO A 154 6.77 4.33 7.30
C PRO A 154 7.01 2.82 7.20
N VAL A 155 6.04 2.12 6.62
CA VAL A 155 6.12 0.69 6.28
C VAL A 155 5.58 0.46 4.86
N VAL A 156 6.04 -0.60 4.21
CA VAL A 156 5.64 -0.94 2.84
C VAL A 156 5.07 -2.35 2.76
N LEU A 157 3.92 -2.49 2.09
CA LEU A 157 3.37 -3.76 1.65
C LEU A 157 3.35 -3.78 0.12
N SER A 158 4.16 -4.65 -0.47
CA SER A 158 4.13 -4.90 -1.90
C SER A 158 3.01 -5.89 -2.21
N VAL A 159 2.01 -5.47 -2.97
CA VAL A 159 0.82 -6.28 -3.27
C VAL A 159 0.83 -6.65 -4.75
N ASP A 160 1.06 -7.93 -5.04
CA ASP A 160 1.09 -8.42 -6.41
C ASP A 160 -0.26 -8.19 -7.10
N LYS A 161 -0.22 -7.69 -8.32
CA LYS A 161 -1.39 -7.39 -9.14
C LYS A 161 -2.29 -8.63 -9.33
N TYR A 162 -1.69 -9.78 -9.58
CA TYR A 162 -2.46 -11.00 -9.78
C TYR A 162 -3.11 -11.50 -8.50
N LEU A 163 -2.44 -11.33 -7.36
CA LEU A 163 -3.07 -11.60 -6.07
C LEU A 163 -4.31 -10.73 -5.84
N GLN A 164 -4.27 -9.47 -6.25
CA GLN A 164 -5.42 -8.57 -6.16
C GLN A 164 -6.59 -9.00 -7.06
N GLU A 165 -6.31 -9.69 -8.16
CA GLU A 165 -7.30 -10.11 -9.20
C GLU A 165 -7.81 -11.53 -9.01
N LEU A 166 -7.26 -12.32 -8.07
CA LEU A 166 -7.74 -13.67 -7.80
C LEU A 166 -9.17 -13.64 -7.25
N PRO A 167 -10.03 -14.54 -7.72
CA PRO A 167 -11.34 -14.72 -7.10
C PRO A 167 -11.18 -15.19 -5.65
N MET A 168 -12.05 -14.69 -4.78
CA MET A 168 -12.10 -15.23 -3.41
C MET A 168 -12.53 -16.69 -3.43
N PRO A 169 -11.82 -17.60 -2.76
CA PRO A 169 -12.29 -18.97 -2.61
C PRO A 169 -13.66 -19.02 -1.93
N GLU A 170 -14.54 -19.90 -2.39
CA GLU A 170 -15.84 -20.11 -1.74
C GLU A 170 -15.64 -20.45 -0.26
N GLY A 171 -16.37 -19.76 0.62
CA GLY A 171 -16.28 -19.98 2.06
C GLY A 171 -15.04 -19.37 2.74
N ALA A 172 -14.16 -18.71 2.00
CA ALA A 172 -13.06 -17.96 2.59
C ALA A 172 -13.60 -16.72 3.30
N ASN A 173 -13.74 -16.82 4.61
CA ASN A 173 -13.99 -15.66 5.46
C ASN A 173 -12.65 -15.34 6.16
N PRO A 174 -11.87 -14.36 5.68
CA PRO A 174 -10.66 -13.98 6.37
C PRO A 174 -11.07 -13.49 7.77
N ARG A 175 -10.70 -14.26 8.78
CA ARG A 175 -10.82 -13.78 10.16
C ARG A 175 -9.84 -12.61 10.32
N ILE A 176 -10.38 -11.43 10.48
CA ILE A 176 -9.66 -10.21 10.79
C ILE A 176 -9.57 -10.10 12.31
#